data_32446a8c86291fab346525f7f9ddb7bf
#
_entry.id   32446a8c86291fab346525f7f9ddb7bf
#
_cell.length_a   1.000
_cell.length_b   1.000
_cell.length_c   1.000
_cell.angle_alpha   90.00
_cell.angle_beta   90.00
_cell.angle_gamma   90.00
#
_symmetry.space_group_name_H-M   'P 1'
#
loop_
_entity.id
_entity.type
_entity.pdbx_description
1 polymer ?
#
loop_
_entity_poly.entity_id
_entity_poly.type
_entity_poly.pdbx_seq_one_letter_code
_entity_poly.pdbx_strand_id
1 'polypeptide(L)'
;MEMHKKKEEGLIAVILLIVGILTVLLTFNGSMNYDEFFSMNWTALSWKEMMGVLSQDVHPPLYYIGLKIWRSIFGNSVCAARMFSAIPSILIAGIGGWWLHRKAGSKSAVWYLILLFGNPFMFQKAVEIRMYSWTAFWIIMNAISLYYMIAKEKIEKKYFVYFFMSGLFTAYNHYFGVLIMVITYGGAGVYFLFTQNGKKLLMWLVGCGATVLGYIPWLFVAINQVMKVNGEYWIEFPESRLGVIRELFYSIVPYSEKLYMGILLIFPIMALVLLLKEKKAEHWWELTAVCAVWGVFCIGTLYMYVMDRPVMTSRYLIPGIILAILGSAMLVRKLPIILMIPCFVIFGIIGGDAFKGLYELQKERTTEKFVEFAEQNMDENDTIYYLDDGYGYLRFCLKYYIIEPEIYELKEGEMPEKGENIWYLEAERMAEDGRNQKIKKDMEYRGEYSFGTEKFAVYSR
;
A
#
# COMPACT_ATOMS: atom_id res chain seq x y z
N MET A 1 -29.14 -28.93 6.59
CA MET A 1 -28.58 -27.69 7.12
C MET A 1 -27.04 -27.79 7.28
N GLU A 2 -26.54 -28.80 7.99
CA GLU A 2 -25.07 -28.99 8.20
C GLU A 2 -24.28 -29.24 6.90
N MET A 3 -24.84 -30.08 6.00
CA MET A 3 -24.19 -30.34 4.69
C MET A 3 -24.12 -29.10 3.79
N HIS A 4 -25.13 -28.22 3.83
CA HIS A 4 -25.11 -26.95 3.09
C HIS A 4 -24.02 -26.00 3.65
N LYS A 5 -23.92 -25.91 4.98
CA LYS A 5 -22.90 -25.10 5.64
C LYS A 5 -21.48 -25.59 5.31
N LYS A 6 -21.24 -26.90 5.31
CA LYS A 6 -19.93 -27.47 4.91
C LYS A 6 -19.56 -27.15 3.45
N LYS A 7 -20.56 -27.15 2.53
CA LYS A 7 -20.32 -26.75 1.13
C LYS A 7 -19.95 -25.27 1.02
N GLU A 8 -20.59 -24.39 1.77
CA GLU A 8 -20.25 -22.97 1.78
C GLU A 8 -18.87 -22.70 2.36
N GLU A 9 -18.53 -23.35 3.48
CA GLU A 9 -17.18 -23.27 4.07
C GLU A 9 -16.11 -23.76 3.08
N GLY A 10 -16.39 -24.87 2.37
CA GLY A 10 -15.51 -25.38 1.32
C GLY A 10 -15.32 -24.39 0.17
N LEU A 11 -16.39 -23.74 -0.29
CA LEU A 11 -16.31 -22.71 -1.33
C LEU A 11 -15.40 -21.54 -0.90
N ILE A 12 -15.61 -21.02 0.30
CA ILE A 12 -14.79 -19.92 0.83
C ILE A 12 -13.32 -20.34 0.93
N ALA A 13 -13.05 -21.55 1.43
CA ALA A 13 -11.68 -22.07 1.52
C ALA A 13 -10.99 -22.20 0.14
N VAL A 14 -11.74 -22.65 -0.88
CA VAL A 14 -11.21 -22.73 -2.26
C VAL A 14 -10.90 -21.32 -2.81
N ILE A 15 -11.78 -20.34 -2.62
CA ILE A 15 -11.55 -18.96 -3.05
C ILE A 15 -10.29 -18.39 -2.35
N LEU A 16 -10.17 -18.59 -1.04
CA LEU A 16 -9.01 -18.14 -0.28
C LEU A 16 -7.71 -18.79 -0.73
N LEU A 17 -7.75 -20.09 -1.08
CA LEU A 17 -6.60 -20.81 -1.62
C LEU A 17 -6.18 -20.23 -2.98
N ILE A 18 -7.14 -20.01 -3.89
CA ILE A 18 -6.87 -19.40 -5.20
C ILE A 18 -6.24 -18.03 -5.03
N VAL A 19 -6.82 -17.18 -4.21
CA VAL A 19 -6.30 -15.86 -3.90
C VAL A 19 -4.89 -15.92 -3.34
N GLY A 20 -4.64 -16.81 -2.38
CA GLY A 20 -3.30 -17.02 -1.82
C GLY A 20 -2.29 -17.42 -2.89
N ILE A 21 -2.64 -18.38 -3.75
CA ILE A 21 -1.78 -18.81 -4.87
C ILE A 21 -1.49 -17.65 -5.83
N LEU A 22 -2.51 -16.91 -6.26
CA LEU A 22 -2.34 -15.77 -7.18
C LEU A 22 -1.44 -14.68 -6.55
N THR A 23 -1.62 -14.38 -5.26
CA THR A 23 -0.77 -13.41 -4.55
C THR A 23 0.68 -13.88 -4.47
N VAL A 24 0.91 -15.15 -4.17
CA VAL A 24 2.27 -15.75 -4.13
C VAL A 24 2.92 -15.73 -5.51
N LEU A 25 2.19 -16.02 -6.57
CA LEU A 25 2.73 -16.00 -7.94
C LEU A 25 3.28 -14.63 -8.31
N LEU A 26 2.69 -13.53 -7.86
CA LEU A 26 3.17 -12.18 -8.12
C LEU A 26 4.45 -11.82 -7.35
N THR A 27 4.86 -12.60 -6.35
CA THR A 27 6.11 -12.33 -5.60
C THR A 27 7.37 -12.69 -6.39
N PHE A 28 7.25 -13.51 -7.44
CA PHE A 28 8.38 -13.96 -8.26
C PHE A 28 8.87 -12.94 -9.29
N ASN A 29 8.29 -11.75 -9.32
CA ASN A 29 8.79 -10.65 -10.15
C ASN A 29 10.10 -10.09 -9.56
N GLY A 30 11.19 -10.14 -10.34
CA GLY A 30 12.50 -9.58 -9.95
C GLY A 30 12.60 -8.07 -10.12
N SER A 31 11.73 -7.45 -10.94
CA SER A 31 11.75 -6.01 -11.18
C SER A 31 11.17 -5.24 -10.00
N MET A 32 11.90 -4.25 -9.51
CA MET A 32 11.48 -3.37 -8.43
C MET A 32 11.14 -1.96 -8.95
N ASN A 33 10.16 -1.32 -8.32
CA ASN A 33 9.93 0.11 -8.52
C ASN A 33 10.81 0.96 -7.58
N TYR A 34 10.82 2.29 -7.81
CA TYR A 34 11.60 3.24 -7.03
C TYR A 34 11.41 3.12 -5.51
N ASP A 35 10.17 3.02 -5.06
CA ASP A 35 9.84 2.91 -3.63
C ASP A 35 10.33 1.59 -3.02
N GLU A 36 10.34 0.49 -3.79
CA GLU A 36 10.82 -0.82 -3.34
C GLU A 36 12.34 -0.80 -3.16
N PHE A 37 13.08 -0.10 -4.03
CA PHE A 37 14.52 0.10 -3.87
C PHE A 37 14.87 0.80 -2.57
N PHE A 38 14.15 1.84 -2.17
CA PHE A 38 14.36 2.46 -0.85
C PHE A 38 14.22 1.45 0.27
N SER A 39 13.16 0.65 0.24
CA SER A 39 12.92 -0.35 1.27
C SER A 39 14.05 -1.40 1.34
N MET A 40 14.53 -1.85 0.18
CA MET A 40 15.61 -2.82 0.09
C MET A 40 16.96 -2.24 0.54
N ASN A 41 17.31 -1.04 0.08
CA ASN A 41 18.57 -0.38 0.43
C ASN A 41 18.61 -0.03 1.93
N TRP A 42 17.58 0.57 2.48
CA TRP A 42 17.56 0.96 3.90
C TRP A 42 17.61 -0.24 4.82
N THR A 43 16.94 -1.32 4.48
CA THR A 43 16.98 -2.54 5.30
C THR A 43 18.28 -3.34 5.14
N ALA A 44 19.15 -3.01 4.16
CA ALA A 44 20.51 -3.53 4.05
C ALA A 44 21.50 -2.84 5.00
N LEU A 45 21.26 -1.59 5.38
CA LEU A 45 22.11 -0.82 6.30
C LEU A 45 22.20 -1.47 7.69
N SER A 46 23.17 -1.08 8.52
CA SER A 46 23.17 -1.43 9.93
C SER A 46 21.92 -0.90 10.65
N TRP A 47 21.57 -1.44 11.82
CA TRP A 47 20.40 -0.97 12.57
C TRP A 47 20.45 0.52 12.88
N LYS A 48 21.63 1.03 13.26
CA LYS A 48 21.83 2.45 13.60
C LYS A 48 21.66 3.35 12.37
N GLU A 49 22.28 2.98 11.27
CA GLU A 49 22.18 3.74 10.01
C GLU A 49 20.75 3.72 9.48
N MET A 50 20.07 2.56 9.45
CA MET A 50 18.68 2.44 9.04
C MET A 50 17.76 3.36 9.85
N MET A 51 17.89 3.34 11.18
CA MET A 51 17.08 4.21 12.05
C MET A 51 17.43 5.68 11.86
N GLY A 52 18.69 6.00 11.57
CA GLY A 52 19.13 7.36 11.23
C GLY A 52 18.47 7.88 9.95
N VAL A 53 18.48 7.08 8.87
CA VAL A 53 17.83 7.43 7.61
C VAL A 53 16.31 7.56 7.80
N LEU A 54 15.68 6.56 8.44
CA LEU A 54 14.24 6.58 8.70
C LEU A 54 13.78 7.79 9.52
N SER A 55 14.62 8.26 10.45
CA SER A 55 14.27 9.45 11.25
C SER A 55 14.23 10.76 10.44
N GLN A 56 14.90 10.77 9.28
CA GLN A 56 14.96 11.91 8.36
C GLN A 56 14.01 11.79 7.16
N ASP A 57 13.42 10.62 6.96
CA ASP A 57 12.44 10.36 5.91
C ASP A 57 11.02 10.76 6.37
N VAL A 58 9.99 10.34 5.66
CA VAL A 58 8.57 10.63 5.93
C VAL A 58 7.75 9.39 6.31
N HIS A 59 8.43 8.31 6.70
CA HIS A 59 7.77 7.03 7.01
C HIS A 59 8.11 6.52 8.42
N PRO A 60 7.13 5.94 9.14
CA PRO A 60 7.36 5.29 10.41
C PRO A 60 8.19 3.99 10.29
N PRO A 61 8.83 3.48 11.37
CA PRO A 61 9.87 2.49 11.28
C PRO A 61 9.40 1.02 11.25
N LEU A 62 8.16 0.70 11.65
CA LEU A 62 7.75 -0.68 11.94
C LEU A 62 7.90 -1.62 10.75
N TYR A 63 7.48 -1.17 9.56
CA TYR A 63 7.61 -1.96 8.35
C TYR A 63 9.07 -2.32 8.06
N TYR A 64 9.96 -1.35 8.12
CA TYR A 64 11.39 -1.54 7.82
C TYR A 64 12.08 -2.42 8.86
N ILE A 65 11.73 -2.28 10.14
CA ILE A 65 12.19 -3.19 11.21
C ILE A 65 11.76 -4.63 10.90
N GLY A 66 10.47 -4.82 10.59
CA GLY A 66 9.93 -6.14 10.23
C GLY A 66 10.59 -6.72 8.98
N LEU A 67 10.74 -5.93 7.91
CA LEU A 67 11.38 -6.35 6.68
C LEU A 67 12.86 -6.71 6.89
N LYS A 68 13.60 -5.94 7.68
CA LYS A 68 14.99 -6.24 8.00
C LYS A 68 15.14 -7.57 8.76
N ILE A 69 14.29 -7.81 9.76
CA ILE A 69 14.25 -9.10 10.47
C ILE A 69 13.89 -10.23 9.52
N TRP A 70 12.87 -10.04 8.67
CA TRP A 70 12.45 -11.02 7.69
C TRP A 70 13.58 -11.41 6.73
N ARG A 71 14.28 -10.40 6.18
CA ARG A 71 15.42 -10.61 5.26
C ARG A 71 16.58 -11.33 5.93
N SER A 72 16.83 -11.11 7.21
CA SER A 72 17.89 -11.82 7.95
C SER A 72 17.60 -13.32 8.11
N ILE A 73 16.32 -13.73 8.03
CA ILE A 73 15.88 -15.13 8.17
C ILE A 73 15.72 -15.80 6.80
N PHE A 74 15.10 -15.12 5.84
CA PHE A 74 14.66 -15.70 4.55
C PHE A 74 15.54 -15.26 3.36
N GLY A 75 16.57 -14.43 3.60
CA GLY A 75 17.50 -13.98 2.56
C GLY A 75 17.11 -12.64 1.93
N ASN A 76 17.99 -12.15 1.05
CA ASN A 76 17.93 -10.80 0.49
C ASN A 76 17.28 -10.72 -0.90
N SER A 77 16.71 -11.81 -1.42
CA SER A 77 16.06 -11.77 -2.72
C SER A 77 14.82 -10.89 -2.75
N VAL A 78 14.52 -10.30 -3.90
CA VAL A 78 13.28 -9.52 -4.12
C VAL A 78 12.05 -10.34 -3.80
N CYS A 79 12.03 -11.62 -4.21
CA CYS A 79 10.95 -12.56 -3.91
C CYS A 79 10.73 -12.71 -2.39
N ALA A 80 11.80 -12.92 -1.61
CA ALA A 80 11.70 -13.01 -0.15
C ALA A 80 11.13 -11.72 0.46
N ALA A 81 11.57 -10.55 0.01
CA ALA A 81 11.08 -9.26 0.49
C ALA A 81 9.59 -9.03 0.11
N ARG A 82 9.17 -9.43 -1.10
CA ARG A 82 7.76 -9.37 -1.54
C ARG A 82 6.86 -10.30 -0.75
N MET A 83 7.37 -11.49 -0.37
CA MET A 83 6.62 -12.40 0.52
C MET A 83 6.28 -11.76 1.86
N PHE A 84 7.15 -10.91 2.41
CA PHE A 84 6.85 -10.14 3.62
C PHE A 84 5.62 -9.23 3.46
N SER A 85 5.41 -8.63 2.29
CA SER A 85 4.22 -7.82 1.98
C SER A 85 3.00 -8.67 1.56
N ALA A 86 3.23 -9.82 0.92
CA ALA A 86 2.17 -10.75 0.49
C ALA A 86 1.44 -11.40 1.68
N ILE A 87 2.16 -11.75 2.75
CA ILE A 87 1.60 -12.39 3.95
C ILE A 87 0.42 -11.60 4.52
N PRO A 88 0.54 -10.30 4.87
CA PRO A 88 -0.60 -9.55 5.39
C PRO A 88 -1.75 -9.44 4.40
N SER A 89 -1.50 -9.41 3.08
CA SER A 89 -2.56 -9.40 2.07
C SER A 89 -3.37 -10.70 2.08
N ILE A 90 -2.71 -11.84 2.21
CA ILE A 90 -3.36 -13.15 2.35
C ILE A 90 -4.13 -13.23 3.68
N LEU A 91 -3.54 -12.71 4.77
CA LEU A 91 -4.21 -12.65 6.08
C LEU A 91 -5.44 -11.75 6.08
N ILE A 92 -5.40 -10.61 5.39
CA ILE A 92 -6.56 -9.72 5.21
C ILE A 92 -7.71 -10.49 4.55
N ALA A 93 -7.44 -11.18 3.46
CA ALA A 93 -8.44 -12.00 2.77
C ALA A 93 -8.97 -13.12 3.68
N GLY A 94 -8.06 -13.87 4.31
CA GLY A 94 -8.42 -15.01 5.18
C GLY A 94 -9.21 -14.59 6.41
N ILE A 95 -8.68 -13.68 7.21
CA ILE A 95 -9.30 -13.25 8.47
C ILE A 95 -10.60 -12.49 8.20
N GLY A 96 -10.56 -11.50 7.27
CA GLY A 96 -11.75 -10.71 6.93
C GLY A 96 -12.85 -11.56 6.28
N GLY A 97 -12.49 -12.39 5.29
CA GLY A 97 -13.43 -13.27 4.60
C GLY A 97 -14.06 -14.31 5.53
N TRP A 98 -13.25 -14.98 6.37
CA TRP A 98 -13.74 -15.95 7.33
C TRP A 98 -14.60 -15.32 8.43
N TRP A 99 -14.18 -14.16 8.93
CA TRP A 99 -14.97 -13.41 9.91
C TRP A 99 -16.33 -12.99 9.36
N LEU A 100 -16.37 -12.47 8.13
CA LEU A 100 -17.64 -12.11 7.45
C LEU A 100 -18.52 -13.33 7.20
N HIS A 101 -17.95 -14.46 6.74
CA HIS A 101 -18.71 -15.69 6.59
C HIS A 101 -19.43 -16.09 7.89
N ARG A 102 -18.72 -16.01 9.01
CA ARG A 102 -19.26 -16.35 10.33
C ARG A 102 -20.30 -15.34 10.85
N LYS A 103 -20.19 -14.06 10.47
CA LYS A 103 -21.04 -12.96 11.00
C LYS A 103 -22.19 -12.58 10.09
N ALA A 104 -22.00 -12.63 8.79
CA ALA A 104 -22.92 -12.11 7.79
C ALA A 104 -23.26 -13.12 6.67
N GLY A 105 -22.62 -14.32 6.70
CA GLY A 105 -22.85 -15.39 5.73
C GLY A 105 -21.93 -15.34 4.52
N SER A 106 -21.96 -16.39 3.71
CA SER A 106 -21.09 -16.63 2.55
C SER A 106 -21.20 -15.53 1.50
N LYS A 107 -22.38 -14.99 1.28
CA LYS A 107 -22.62 -13.88 0.37
C LYS A 107 -21.75 -12.66 0.69
N SER A 108 -21.66 -12.28 1.95
CA SER A 108 -20.84 -11.18 2.44
C SER A 108 -19.36 -11.47 2.31
N ALA A 109 -18.92 -12.69 2.59
CA ALA A 109 -17.54 -13.10 2.41
C ALA A 109 -17.11 -13.07 0.94
N VAL A 110 -17.94 -13.59 0.03
CA VAL A 110 -17.67 -13.56 -1.42
C VAL A 110 -17.63 -12.11 -1.92
N TRP A 111 -18.55 -11.25 -1.49
CA TRP A 111 -18.54 -9.83 -1.82
C TRP A 111 -17.20 -9.16 -1.42
N TYR A 112 -16.78 -9.41 -0.18
CA TYR A 112 -15.49 -8.88 0.31
C TYR A 112 -14.31 -9.32 -0.53
N LEU A 113 -14.21 -10.62 -0.81
CA LEU A 113 -13.09 -11.19 -1.55
C LEU A 113 -13.08 -10.71 -3.01
N ILE A 114 -14.23 -10.64 -3.67
CA ILE A 114 -14.32 -10.14 -5.05
C ILE A 114 -13.97 -8.65 -5.13
N LEU A 115 -14.39 -7.82 -4.18
CA LEU A 115 -14.01 -6.41 -4.18
C LEU A 115 -12.53 -6.19 -3.87
N LEU A 116 -11.93 -7.01 -3.02
CA LEU A 116 -10.49 -6.96 -2.76
C LEU A 116 -9.68 -7.30 -4.02
N PHE A 117 -10.07 -8.37 -4.72
CA PHE A 117 -9.32 -8.88 -5.87
C PHE A 117 -9.81 -8.35 -7.20
N GLY A 118 -11.00 -7.78 -7.28
CA GLY A 118 -11.48 -7.04 -8.43
C GLY A 118 -10.91 -5.62 -8.55
N ASN A 119 -10.03 -5.22 -7.64
CA ASN A 119 -9.36 -3.93 -7.70
C ASN A 119 -7.90 -4.12 -8.16
N PRO A 120 -7.52 -3.68 -9.38
CA PRO A 120 -6.17 -3.83 -9.92
C PRO A 120 -5.08 -3.26 -9.02
N PHE A 121 -5.39 -2.13 -8.38
CA PHE A 121 -4.49 -1.45 -7.48
C PHE A 121 -4.19 -2.28 -6.21
N MET A 122 -5.17 -3.05 -5.73
CA MET A 122 -4.98 -3.95 -4.60
C MET A 122 -4.01 -5.09 -4.93
N PHE A 123 -4.07 -5.69 -6.12
CA PHE A 123 -3.12 -6.70 -6.56
C PHE A 123 -1.69 -6.16 -6.61
N GLN A 124 -1.50 -5.01 -7.25
CA GLN A 124 -0.18 -4.38 -7.35
C GLN A 124 0.41 -4.10 -5.96
N LYS A 125 -0.38 -3.54 -5.06
CA LYS A 125 0.07 -3.15 -3.72
C LYS A 125 0.09 -4.31 -2.71
N ALA A 126 -0.49 -5.46 -3.06
CA ALA A 126 -0.47 -6.66 -2.22
C ALA A 126 0.93 -7.23 -2.01
N VAL A 127 1.81 -7.12 -3.02
CA VAL A 127 3.16 -7.69 -3.01
C VAL A 127 4.27 -6.64 -3.03
N GLU A 128 3.94 -5.36 -3.20
CA GLU A 128 4.91 -4.27 -3.22
C GLU A 128 5.70 -4.23 -1.90
N ILE A 129 7.03 -4.08 -1.99
CA ILE A 129 7.92 -4.04 -0.81
C ILE A 129 7.75 -2.69 -0.09
N ARG A 130 6.49 -2.44 0.37
CA ARG A 130 6.05 -1.22 1.05
C ARG A 130 5.05 -1.56 2.17
N MET A 131 4.85 -0.62 3.05
CA MET A 131 4.08 -0.79 4.29
C MET A 131 2.55 -0.94 4.10
N TYR A 132 2.00 -0.78 2.89
CA TYR A 132 0.54 -0.64 2.69
C TYR A 132 -0.25 -1.87 3.12
N SER A 133 0.21 -3.07 2.77
CA SER A 133 -0.47 -4.32 3.12
C SER A 133 -0.46 -4.58 4.63
N TRP A 134 0.65 -4.31 5.32
CA TRP A 134 0.71 -4.39 6.79
C TRP A 134 -0.17 -3.35 7.47
N THR A 135 -0.21 -2.10 6.94
CA THR A 135 -1.12 -1.07 7.46
C THR A 135 -2.57 -1.52 7.34
N ALA A 136 -2.95 -2.03 6.17
CA ALA A 136 -4.30 -2.55 5.94
C ALA A 136 -4.64 -3.74 6.86
N PHE A 137 -3.70 -4.64 7.11
CA PHE A 137 -3.87 -5.76 8.04
C PHE A 137 -4.19 -5.27 9.46
N TRP A 138 -3.41 -4.34 9.98
CA TRP A 138 -3.66 -3.79 11.31
C TRP A 138 -4.99 -3.06 11.41
N ILE A 139 -5.40 -2.36 10.33
CA ILE A 139 -6.71 -1.68 10.26
C ILE A 139 -7.85 -2.69 10.27
N ILE A 140 -7.75 -3.82 9.56
CA ILE A 140 -8.76 -4.89 9.60
C ILE A 140 -8.85 -5.50 11.02
N MET A 141 -7.70 -5.75 11.66
CA MET A 141 -7.68 -6.25 13.03
C MET A 141 -8.32 -5.25 14.02
N ASN A 142 -8.06 -3.96 13.83
CA ASN A 142 -8.68 -2.88 14.58
C ASN A 142 -10.20 -2.85 14.38
N ALA A 143 -10.66 -2.90 13.14
CA ALA A 143 -12.08 -2.85 12.80
C ALA A 143 -12.86 -4.06 13.37
N ILE A 144 -12.32 -5.28 13.27
CA ILE A 144 -12.93 -6.49 13.83
C ILE A 144 -13.00 -6.37 15.37
N SER A 145 -11.95 -5.84 16.00
CA SER A 145 -11.93 -5.63 17.45
C SER A 145 -12.96 -4.59 17.87
N LEU A 146 -13.09 -3.49 17.14
CA LEU A 146 -14.11 -2.47 17.35
C LEU A 146 -15.52 -3.05 17.24
N TYR A 147 -15.78 -3.92 16.23
CA TYR A 147 -17.06 -4.60 16.12
C TYR A 147 -17.43 -5.32 17.42
N TYR A 148 -16.51 -6.11 17.98
CA TYR A 148 -16.79 -6.82 19.22
C TYR A 148 -16.90 -5.93 20.45
N MET A 149 -16.15 -4.81 20.50
CA MET A 149 -16.29 -3.81 21.57
C MET A 149 -17.67 -3.16 21.57
N ILE A 150 -18.22 -2.90 20.38
CA ILE A 150 -19.52 -2.25 20.18
C ILE A 150 -20.66 -3.26 20.33
N ALA A 151 -20.63 -4.36 19.57
CA ALA A 151 -21.76 -5.30 19.44
C ALA A 151 -22.00 -6.19 20.67
N LYS A 152 -20.97 -6.45 21.50
CA LYS A 152 -21.12 -7.29 22.69
C LYS A 152 -21.52 -6.46 23.91
N GLU A 153 -22.57 -6.89 24.63
CA GLU A 153 -22.95 -6.29 25.92
C GLU A 153 -21.86 -6.52 26.97
N LYS A 154 -21.40 -7.78 27.10
CA LYS A 154 -20.33 -8.14 28.03
C LYS A 154 -18.98 -7.65 27.53
N ILE A 155 -18.27 -6.97 28.41
CA ILE A 155 -16.91 -6.47 28.11
C ILE A 155 -15.92 -7.64 28.08
N GLU A 156 -15.31 -7.82 26.92
CA GLU A 156 -14.18 -8.74 26.76
C GLU A 156 -12.89 -7.94 26.58
N LYS A 157 -12.05 -7.88 27.61
CA LYS A 157 -10.82 -7.08 27.66
C LYS A 157 -9.90 -7.32 26.46
N LYS A 158 -9.85 -8.57 25.94
CA LYS A 158 -9.01 -8.91 24.78
C LYS A 158 -9.29 -8.05 23.55
N TYR A 159 -10.55 -7.68 23.27
CA TYR A 159 -10.88 -6.84 22.11
C TYR A 159 -10.42 -5.40 22.30
N PHE A 160 -10.40 -4.88 23.54
CA PHE A 160 -9.80 -3.59 23.84
C PHE A 160 -8.28 -3.64 23.61
N VAL A 161 -7.60 -4.69 24.09
CA VAL A 161 -6.17 -4.86 23.87
C VAL A 161 -5.85 -4.95 22.38
N TYR A 162 -6.57 -5.79 21.61
CA TYR A 162 -6.34 -5.91 20.17
C TYR A 162 -6.62 -4.61 19.43
N PHE A 163 -7.66 -3.86 19.82
CA PHE A 163 -8.00 -2.58 19.22
C PHE A 163 -6.86 -1.56 19.40
N PHE A 164 -6.36 -1.40 20.62
CA PHE A 164 -5.30 -0.43 20.88
C PHE A 164 -3.93 -0.87 20.36
N MET A 165 -3.60 -2.14 20.44
CA MET A 165 -2.36 -2.66 19.87
C MET A 165 -2.34 -2.55 18.34
N SER A 166 -3.42 -2.90 17.67
CA SER A 166 -3.51 -2.74 16.22
C SER A 166 -3.46 -1.27 15.80
N GLY A 167 -4.06 -0.37 16.58
CA GLY A 167 -3.95 1.07 16.36
C GLY A 167 -2.52 1.59 16.53
N LEU A 168 -1.82 1.15 17.55
CA LEU A 168 -0.40 1.49 17.78
C LEU A 168 0.48 0.98 16.64
N PHE A 169 0.31 -0.27 16.22
CA PHE A 169 1.05 -0.84 15.09
C PHE A 169 0.73 -0.11 13.78
N THR A 170 -0.52 0.31 13.56
CA THR A 170 -0.89 1.15 12.43
C THR A 170 -0.12 2.48 12.45
N ALA A 171 -0.05 3.15 13.59
CA ALA A 171 0.66 4.42 13.74
C ALA A 171 2.17 4.28 13.49
N TYR A 172 2.79 3.21 13.96
CA TYR A 172 4.20 2.90 13.67
C TYR A 172 4.46 2.40 12.26
N ASN A 173 3.41 2.11 11.48
CA ASN A 173 3.54 1.57 10.12
C ASN A 173 3.29 2.63 9.03
N HIS A 174 2.28 3.53 9.20
CA HIS A 174 1.95 4.53 8.18
C HIS A 174 1.16 5.72 8.75
N TYR A 175 1.55 6.96 8.42
CA TYR A 175 0.88 8.17 8.94
C TYR A 175 -0.57 8.33 8.48
N PHE A 176 -0.89 8.00 7.22
CA PHE A 176 -2.29 8.01 6.77
C PHE A 176 -3.14 6.93 7.45
N GLY A 177 -2.51 5.87 7.94
CA GLY A 177 -3.17 4.90 8.83
C GLY A 177 -3.63 5.53 10.15
N VAL A 178 -2.87 6.53 10.68
CA VAL A 178 -3.27 7.26 11.89
C VAL A 178 -4.59 7.99 11.68
N LEU A 179 -4.83 8.57 10.50
CA LEU A 179 -6.11 9.26 10.20
C LEU A 179 -7.30 8.28 10.28
N ILE A 180 -7.11 7.05 9.79
CA ILE A 180 -8.14 6.00 9.93
C ILE A 180 -8.34 5.63 11.39
N MET A 181 -7.27 5.55 12.18
CA MET A 181 -7.37 5.29 13.63
C MET A 181 -8.11 6.42 14.34
N VAL A 182 -7.85 7.68 13.99
CA VAL A 182 -8.59 8.82 14.55
C VAL A 182 -10.10 8.67 14.29
N ILE A 183 -10.50 8.25 13.09
CA ILE A 183 -11.90 8.03 12.73
C ILE A 183 -12.50 6.85 13.51
N THR A 184 -11.80 5.71 13.57
CA THR A 184 -12.30 4.51 14.28
C THR A 184 -12.32 4.71 15.79
N TYR A 185 -11.32 5.40 16.35
CA TYR A 185 -11.27 5.74 17.77
C TYR A 185 -12.33 6.78 18.12
N GLY A 186 -12.47 7.83 17.29
CA GLY A 186 -13.53 8.83 17.44
C GLY A 186 -14.92 8.20 17.37
N GLY A 187 -15.17 7.33 16.39
CA GLY A 187 -16.41 6.57 16.26
C GLY A 187 -16.73 5.71 17.49
N ALA A 188 -15.72 5.03 18.06
CA ALA A 188 -15.87 4.27 19.29
C ALA A 188 -16.20 5.17 20.50
N GLY A 189 -15.46 6.27 20.67
CA GLY A 189 -15.69 7.23 21.77
C GLY A 189 -17.07 7.86 21.72
N VAL A 190 -17.48 8.32 20.54
CA VAL A 190 -18.83 8.88 20.33
C VAL A 190 -19.92 7.84 20.63
N TYR A 191 -19.75 6.60 20.17
CA TYR A 191 -20.68 5.51 20.49
C TYR A 191 -20.81 5.27 22.00
N PHE A 192 -19.69 5.20 22.72
CA PHE A 192 -19.72 4.94 24.17
C PHE A 192 -20.29 6.12 24.98
N LEU A 193 -20.12 7.34 24.49
CA LEU A 193 -20.78 8.54 25.06
C LEU A 193 -22.29 8.50 24.86
N PHE A 194 -22.75 8.26 23.62
CA PHE A 194 -24.20 8.21 23.35
C PHE A 194 -24.92 7.05 24.02
N THR A 195 -24.25 5.91 24.18
CA THR A 195 -24.84 4.74 24.89
C THR A 195 -24.70 4.84 26.41
N GLN A 196 -24.08 5.90 26.92
CA GLN A 196 -23.85 6.16 28.36
C GLN A 196 -23.16 4.99 29.08
N ASN A 197 -22.36 4.20 28.35
CA ASN A 197 -21.61 3.07 28.91
C ASN A 197 -20.31 3.54 29.54
N GLY A 198 -20.38 4.10 30.74
CA GLY A 198 -19.25 4.70 31.45
C GLY A 198 -18.06 3.75 31.62
N LYS A 199 -18.32 2.44 31.81
CA LYS A 199 -17.23 1.44 31.94
C LYS A 199 -16.49 1.22 30.62
N LYS A 200 -17.19 1.12 29.49
CA LYS A 200 -16.56 0.99 28.18
C LYS A 200 -15.84 2.30 27.80
N LEU A 201 -16.46 3.45 28.12
CA LEU A 201 -15.85 4.76 27.90
C LEU A 201 -14.54 4.93 28.67
N LEU A 202 -14.52 4.54 29.97
CA LEU A 202 -13.28 4.58 30.77
C LEU A 202 -12.21 3.68 30.19
N MET A 203 -12.53 2.45 29.79
CA MET A 203 -11.58 1.54 29.17
C MET A 203 -11.06 2.09 27.83
N TRP A 204 -11.91 2.74 27.07
CA TRP A 204 -11.53 3.40 25.83
C TRP A 204 -10.57 4.58 26.10
N LEU A 205 -10.85 5.45 27.09
CA LEU A 205 -9.96 6.55 27.47
C LEU A 205 -8.58 6.04 27.92
N VAL A 206 -8.56 5.02 28.79
CA VAL A 206 -7.31 4.39 29.25
C VAL A 206 -6.51 3.82 28.07
N GLY A 207 -7.19 3.15 27.14
CA GLY A 207 -6.55 2.60 25.97
C GLY A 207 -6.03 3.68 25.00
N CYS A 208 -6.77 4.76 24.77
CA CYS A 208 -6.29 5.92 24.02
C CYS A 208 -5.00 6.49 24.65
N GLY A 209 -5.01 6.69 25.96
CA GLY A 209 -3.82 7.13 26.71
C GLY A 209 -2.64 6.17 26.55
N ALA A 210 -2.89 4.86 26.67
CA ALA A 210 -1.86 3.84 26.47
C ALA A 210 -1.29 3.84 25.04
N THR A 211 -2.14 4.06 24.01
CA THR A 211 -1.69 4.17 22.61
C THR A 211 -0.80 5.39 22.43
N VAL A 212 -1.18 6.55 22.97
CA VAL A 212 -0.38 7.78 22.91
C VAL A 212 0.95 7.58 23.63
N LEU A 213 0.94 7.02 24.84
CA LEU A 213 2.17 6.73 25.60
C LEU A 213 3.08 5.75 24.86
N GLY A 214 2.51 4.70 24.26
CA GLY A 214 3.25 3.76 23.43
C GLY A 214 3.85 4.36 22.16
N TYR A 215 3.29 5.48 21.67
CA TYR A 215 3.79 6.18 20.49
C TYR A 215 4.82 7.27 20.79
N ILE A 216 4.98 7.68 22.05
CA ILE A 216 5.94 8.74 22.49
C ILE A 216 7.35 8.52 21.91
N PRO A 217 7.93 7.30 21.89
CA PRO A 217 9.29 7.09 21.39
C PRO A 217 9.49 7.57 19.94
N TRP A 218 8.43 7.56 19.13
CA TRP A 218 8.48 8.03 17.74
C TRP A 218 7.82 9.39 17.52
N LEU A 219 7.04 9.88 18.46
CA LEU A 219 6.22 11.09 18.31
C LEU A 219 7.05 12.32 17.91
N PHE A 220 8.19 12.53 18.57
CA PHE A 220 9.06 13.66 18.27
C PHE A 220 9.68 13.56 16.88
N VAL A 221 10.04 12.36 16.43
CA VAL A 221 10.51 12.11 15.08
C VAL A 221 9.38 12.41 14.08
N ALA A 222 8.18 11.92 14.33
CA ALA A 222 7.02 12.15 13.48
C ALA A 222 6.68 13.65 13.33
N ILE A 223 6.74 14.42 14.43
CA ILE A 223 6.53 15.88 14.40
C ILE A 223 7.57 16.54 13.49
N ASN A 224 8.86 16.19 13.65
CA ASN A 224 9.93 16.76 12.83
C ASN A 224 9.76 16.39 11.35
N GLN A 225 9.35 15.16 11.04
CA GLN A 225 9.08 14.73 9.67
C GLN A 225 7.93 15.52 9.02
N VAL A 226 6.82 15.74 9.76
CA VAL A 226 5.70 16.57 9.28
C VAL A 226 6.15 18.02 9.06
N MET A 227 6.97 18.58 9.94
CA MET A 227 7.50 19.93 9.79
C MET A 227 8.42 20.05 8.56
N LYS A 228 9.23 19.02 8.28
CA LYS A 228 10.10 18.98 7.10
C LYS A 228 9.29 18.93 5.80
N VAL A 229 8.23 18.12 5.75
CA VAL A 229 7.32 18.03 4.59
C VAL A 229 6.66 19.38 4.29
N ASN A 230 6.39 20.19 5.30
CA ASN A 230 5.83 21.54 5.12
C ASN A 230 6.84 22.53 4.51
N GLY A 231 8.15 22.27 4.59
CA GLY A 231 9.21 23.08 3.98
C GLY A 231 9.49 22.70 2.52
N GLU A 232 9.85 21.43 2.31
CA GLU A 232 10.24 20.91 0.98
C GLU A 232 9.64 19.51 0.79
N TYR A 233 8.82 19.34 -0.25
CA TYR A 233 8.25 18.05 -0.61
C TYR A 233 8.37 17.81 -2.11
N TRP A 234 8.66 16.56 -2.51
CA TRP A 234 8.95 16.18 -3.88
C TRP A 234 7.75 16.20 -4.83
N ILE A 235 6.50 16.23 -4.30
CA ILE A 235 5.31 16.33 -5.12
C ILE A 235 5.00 17.81 -5.34
N GLU A 236 4.90 18.20 -6.59
CA GLU A 236 4.44 19.53 -6.99
C GLU A 236 2.94 19.52 -7.29
N PHE A 237 2.26 20.66 -7.08
CA PHE A 237 0.89 20.79 -7.56
C PHE A 237 0.90 20.86 -9.08
N PRO A 238 0.16 19.97 -9.79
CA PRO A 238 -0.18 20.26 -11.17
C PRO A 238 -1.00 21.55 -11.23
N GLU A 239 -1.09 22.19 -12.39
CA GLU A 239 -1.62 23.53 -12.68
C GLU A 239 -2.77 24.09 -11.82
N SER A 240 -3.50 23.25 -11.06
CA SER A 240 -4.54 23.71 -10.11
C SER A 240 -4.72 22.76 -8.91
N ARG A 241 -4.97 23.34 -7.72
CA ARG A 241 -5.32 22.59 -6.49
C ARG A 241 -6.56 21.71 -6.66
N LEU A 242 -7.55 22.17 -7.44
CA LEU A 242 -8.75 21.41 -7.75
C LEU A 242 -8.43 20.23 -8.68
N GLY A 243 -7.42 20.33 -9.53
CA GLY A 243 -6.93 19.23 -10.36
C GLY A 243 -6.46 18.05 -9.51
N VAL A 244 -5.61 18.31 -8.50
CA VAL A 244 -5.14 17.27 -7.55
C VAL A 244 -6.30 16.60 -6.83
N ILE A 245 -7.24 17.39 -6.30
CA ILE A 245 -8.40 16.85 -5.60
C ILE A 245 -9.23 15.97 -6.53
N ARG A 246 -9.40 16.38 -7.78
CA ARG A 246 -10.10 15.61 -8.81
C ARG A 246 -9.36 14.33 -9.14
N GLU A 247 -8.04 14.35 -9.34
CA GLU A 247 -7.21 13.16 -9.60
C GLU A 247 -7.24 12.18 -8.42
N LEU A 248 -7.12 12.68 -7.19
CA LEU A 248 -7.26 11.85 -6.00
C LEU A 248 -8.66 11.24 -5.88
N PHE A 249 -9.68 12.00 -6.20
CA PHE A 249 -11.05 11.51 -6.24
C PHE A 249 -11.22 10.40 -7.29
N TYR A 250 -10.68 10.58 -8.50
CA TYR A 250 -10.67 9.55 -9.54
C TYR A 250 -9.77 8.36 -9.19
N SER A 251 -8.73 8.54 -8.41
CA SER A 251 -7.85 7.45 -7.98
C SER A 251 -8.44 6.54 -6.89
N ILE A 252 -9.42 7.04 -6.11
CA ILE A 252 -10.24 6.18 -5.24
C ILE A 252 -11.03 5.16 -6.07
N VAL A 253 -11.24 5.45 -7.35
CA VAL A 253 -12.16 4.78 -8.26
C VAL A 253 -11.48 4.38 -9.57
N PRO A 254 -10.44 3.53 -9.55
CA PRO A 254 -9.80 3.10 -10.77
C PRO A 254 -10.70 2.16 -11.59
N TYR A 255 -10.72 2.34 -12.92
CA TYR A 255 -11.20 1.43 -13.98
C TYR A 255 -12.71 1.19 -14.17
N SER A 256 -13.56 1.36 -13.18
CA SER A 256 -15.01 1.45 -13.35
C SER A 256 -15.55 2.52 -12.42
N GLU A 257 -15.14 3.75 -12.69
CA GLU A 257 -15.38 4.94 -11.86
C GLU A 257 -16.79 4.99 -11.28
N LYS A 258 -17.79 4.75 -12.12
CA LYS A 258 -19.19 4.84 -11.74
C LYS A 258 -19.64 3.74 -10.78
N LEU A 259 -19.12 2.51 -10.92
CA LEU A 259 -19.55 1.38 -10.09
C LEU A 259 -18.92 1.44 -8.69
N TYR A 260 -17.61 1.72 -8.58
CA TYR A 260 -16.95 1.93 -7.30
C TYR A 260 -17.49 3.16 -6.57
N MET A 261 -17.71 4.27 -7.30
CA MET A 261 -18.36 5.45 -6.74
C MET A 261 -19.75 5.12 -6.20
N GLY A 262 -20.54 4.35 -6.96
CA GLY A 262 -21.81 3.86 -6.48
C GLY A 262 -21.69 3.11 -5.16
N ILE A 263 -20.73 2.19 -5.05
CA ILE A 263 -20.46 1.43 -3.82
C ILE A 263 -20.06 2.37 -2.68
N LEU A 264 -19.09 3.25 -2.90
CA LEU A 264 -18.59 4.16 -1.88
C LEU A 264 -19.62 5.19 -1.41
N LEU A 265 -20.61 5.55 -2.23
CA LEU A 265 -21.69 6.49 -1.88
C LEU A 265 -22.93 5.79 -1.32
N ILE A 266 -23.36 4.68 -1.91
CA ILE A 266 -24.58 3.98 -1.52
C ILE A 266 -24.45 3.34 -0.12
N PHE A 267 -23.32 2.73 0.19
CA PHE A 267 -23.17 2.02 1.46
C PHE A 267 -23.12 2.94 2.69
N PRO A 268 -22.48 4.13 2.69
CA PRO A 268 -22.64 5.11 3.77
C PRO A 268 -24.09 5.53 4.01
N ILE A 269 -24.83 5.81 2.93
CA ILE A 269 -26.25 6.17 3.02
C ILE A 269 -27.07 5.00 3.60
N MET A 270 -26.83 3.79 3.10
CA MET A 270 -27.49 2.58 3.60
C MET A 270 -27.19 2.34 5.08
N ALA A 271 -25.92 2.46 5.50
CA ALA A 271 -25.54 2.31 6.91
C ALA A 271 -26.22 3.34 7.80
N LEU A 272 -26.27 4.61 7.37
CA LEU A 272 -26.95 5.67 8.10
C LEU A 272 -28.46 5.41 8.22
N VAL A 273 -29.13 5.01 7.14
CA VAL A 273 -30.56 4.70 7.15
C VAL A 273 -30.85 3.54 8.09
N LEU A 274 -30.04 2.48 8.07
CA LEU A 274 -30.19 1.33 8.97
C LEU A 274 -29.96 1.72 10.43
N LEU A 275 -28.93 2.55 10.69
CA LEU A 275 -28.65 3.06 12.04
C LEU A 275 -29.84 3.84 12.60
N LEU A 276 -30.42 4.74 11.80
CA LEU A 276 -31.56 5.57 12.23
C LEU A 276 -32.84 4.74 12.44
N LYS A 277 -33.08 3.72 11.61
CA LYS A 277 -34.27 2.87 11.68
C LYS A 277 -34.18 1.77 12.75
N GLU A 278 -33.09 1.00 12.73
CA GLU A 278 -32.94 -0.18 13.58
C GLU A 278 -32.23 0.11 14.90
N LYS A 279 -31.47 1.20 14.99
CA LYS A 279 -30.69 1.65 16.17
C LYS A 279 -29.79 0.57 16.76
N LYS A 280 -29.35 -0.41 15.93
CA LYS A 280 -28.47 -1.50 16.37
C LYS A 280 -27.02 -1.03 16.41
N ALA A 281 -26.28 -1.52 17.38
CA ALA A 281 -24.85 -1.25 17.58
C ALA A 281 -23.99 -1.59 16.35
N GLU A 282 -24.32 -2.67 15.64
CA GLU A 282 -23.60 -3.10 14.43
C GLU A 282 -23.68 -2.07 13.29
N HIS A 283 -24.78 -1.31 13.17
CA HIS A 283 -24.92 -0.27 12.14
C HIS A 283 -24.05 0.97 12.42
N TRP A 284 -23.74 1.21 13.68
CA TRP A 284 -22.73 2.23 14.03
C TRP A 284 -21.34 1.82 13.53
N TRP A 285 -20.97 0.56 13.74
CA TRP A 285 -19.72 0.03 13.24
C TRP A 285 -19.66 0.06 11.69
N GLU A 286 -20.74 -0.39 11.02
CA GLU A 286 -20.87 -0.38 9.57
C GLU A 286 -20.68 1.04 9.01
N LEU A 287 -21.36 2.03 9.59
CA LEU A 287 -21.22 3.44 9.21
C LEU A 287 -19.78 3.93 9.39
N THR A 288 -19.16 3.67 10.53
CA THR A 288 -17.78 4.03 10.80
C THR A 288 -16.83 3.42 9.76
N ALA A 289 -17.01 2.15 9.43
CA ALA A 289 -16.16 1.45 8.48
C ALA A 289 -16.29 1.99 7.05
N VAL A 290 -17.53 2.19 6.55
CA VAL A 290 -17.74 2.68 5.16
C VAL A 290 -17.43 4.17 5.01
N CYS A 291 -17.48 4.96 6.08
CA CYS A 291 -17.15 6.38 6.06
C CYS A 291 -15.65 6.67 6.27
N ALA A 292 -14.86 5.69 6.72
CA ALA A 292 -13.45 5.93 7.06
C ALA A 292 -12.62 6.45 5.88
N VAL A 293 -12.81 5.93 4.69
CA VAL A 293 -12.10 6.38 3.48
C VAL A 293 -12.44 7.82 3.15
N TRP A 294 -13.70 8.22 3.30
CA TRP A 294 -14.15 9.59 3.08
C TRP A 294 -13.60 10.57 4.12
N GLY A 295 -13.51 10.13 5.38
CA GLY A 295 -12.88 10.92 6.43
C GLY A 295 -11.41 11.19 6.14
N VAL A 296 -10.65 10.18 5.72
CA VAL A 296 -9.24 10.35 5.30
C VAL A 296 -9.13 11.26 4.09
N PHE A 297 -9.99 11.07 3.08
CA PHE A 297 -10.03 11.92 1.90
C PHE A 297 -10.31 13.39 2.27
N CYS A 298 -11.34 13.65 3.08
CA CYS A 298 -11.69 15.01 3.50
C CYS A 298 -10.59 15.66 4.35
N ILE A 299 -10.03 14.94 5.33
CA ILE A 299 -8.96 15.47 6.20
C ILE A 299 -7.70 15.73 5.36
N GLY A 300 -7.31 14.79 4.49
CA GLY A 300 -6.14 14.93 3.65
C GLY A 300 -6.26 16.07 2.64
N THR A 301 -7.42 16.22 1.98
CA THR A 301 -7.67 17.33 1.04
C THR A 301 -7.73 18.69 1.75
N LEU A 302 -8.36 18.75 2.92
CA LEU A 302 -8.36 19.96 3.73
C LEU A 302 -6.94 20.37 4.15
N TYR A 303 -6.14 19.40 4.60
CA TYR A 303 -4.74 19.64 4.94
C TYR A 303 -3.96 20.17 3.73
N MET A 304 -4.07 19.52 2.56
CA MET A 304 -3.41 19.98 1.33
C MET A 304 -3.82 21.40 0.94
N TYR A 305 -5.12 21.73 1.10
CA TYR A 305 -5.63 23.04 0.78
C TYR A 305 -5.10 24.13 1.73
N VAL A 306 -5.08 23.84 3.05
CA VAL A 306 -4.64 24.80 4.10
C VAL A 306 -3.13 24.99 4.07
N MET A 307 -2.37 23.89 3.94
CA MET A 307 -0.91 23.92 3.99
C MET A 307 -0.26 24.21 2.64
N ASP A 308 -1.04 24.26 1.56
CA ASP A 308 -0.56 24.45 0.19
C ASP A 308 0.48 23.39 -0.25
N ARG A 309 0.27 22.13 0.13
CA ARG A 309 1.21 21.04 -0.13
C ARG A 309 0.47 19.76 -0.60
N PRO A 310 0.86 19.16 -1.74
CA PRO A 310 0.27 17.93 -2.26
C PRO A 310 0.86 16.69 -1.57
N VAL A 311 0.46 16.43 -0.33
CA VAL A 311 1.02 15.33 0.49
C VAL A 311 0.27 14.00 0.35
N MET A 312 -0.86 13.97 -0.37
CA MET A 312 -1.70 12.78 -0.49
C MET A 312 -1.64 12.20 -1.90
N THR A 313 -1.42 10.89 -1.98
CA THR A 313 -1.49 10.10 -3.22
C THR A 313 -2.53 8.99 -3.07
N SER A 314 -2.97 8.42 -4.20
CA SER A 314 -3.97 7.33 -4.25
C SER A 314 -3.63 6.15 -3.34
N ARG A 315 -2.36 5.77 -3.28
CA ARG A 315 -1.87 4.64 -2.48
C ARG A 315 -2.08 4.82 -0.97
N TYR A 316 -2.19 6.04 -0.48
CA TYR A 316 -2.44 6.33 0.93
C TYR A 316 -3.91 6.10 1.34
N LEU A 317 -4.81 5.98 0.37
CA LEU A 317 -6.22 5.67 0.60
C LEU A 317 -6.52 4.18 0.68
N ILE A 318 -5.59 3.31 0.25
CA ILE A 318 -5.76 1.84 0.22
C ILE A 318 -6.29 1.28 1.54
N PRO A 319 -5.70 1.60 2.71
CA PRO A 319 -6.16 1.04 3.97
C PRO A 319 -7.60 1.45 4.29
N GLY A 320 -7.99 2.68 3.93
CA GLY A 320 -9.37 3.17 4.08
C GLY A 320 -10.35 2.48 3.12
N ILE A 321 -9.92 2.23 1.88
CA ILE A 321 -10.72 1.50 0.88
C ILE A 321 -10.98 0.07 1.36
N ILE A 322 -9.97 -0.64 1.87
CA ILE A 322 -10.12 -2.01 2.40
C ILE A 322 -11.11 -2.03 3.57
N LEU A 323 -11.04 -1.03 4.45
CA LEU A 323 -12.00 -0.91 5.55
C LEU A 323 -13.43 -0.64 5.04
N ALA A 324 -13.59 0.21 4.02
CA ALA A 324 -14.89 0.46 3.40
C ALA A 324 -15.44 -0.80 2.69
N ILE A 325 -14.59 -1.59 2.05
CA ILE A 325 -14.96 -2.90 1.47
C ILE A 325 -15.46 -3.84 2.57
N LEU A 326 -14.77 -3.92 3.72
CA LEU A 326 -15.20 -4.76 4.85
C LEU A 326 -16.57 -4.30 5.40
N GLY A 327 -16.76 -2.99 5.56
CA GLY A 327 -18.03 -2.42 6.01
C GLY A 327 -19.18 -2.67 5.02
N SER A 328 -18.94 -2.47 3.72
CA SER A 328 -19.93 -2.76 2.67
C SER A 328 -20.33 -4.23 2.64
N ALA A 329 -19.39 -5.14 2.87
CA ALA A 329 -19.64 -6.57 2.92
C ALA A 329 -20.56 -6.97 4.08
N MET A 330 -20.51 -6.28 5.20
CA MET A 330 -21.51 -6.47 6.28
C MET A 330 -22.91 -6.00 5.86
N LEU A 331 -23.01 -4.88 5.15
CA LEU A 331 -24.28 -4.30 4.70
C LEU A 331 -24.95 -5.16 3.62
N VAL A 332 -24.17 -5.77 2.73
CA VAL A 332 -24.65 -6.60 1.62
C VAL A 332 -25.54 -7.76 2.07
N ARG A 333 -25.40 -8.23 3.32
CA ARG A 333 -26.33 -9.26 3.86
C ARG A 333 -27.81 -8.88 3.74
N LYS A 334 -28.11 -7.59 3.72
CA LYS A 334 -29.48 -7.04 3.60
C LYS A 334 -29.98 -6.96 2.14
N LEU A 335 -29.11 -7.11 1.14
CA LEU A 335 -29.46 -7.00 -0.27
C LEU A 335 -29.80 -8.36 -0.90
N PRO A 336 -30.71 -8.41 -1.89
CA PRO A 336 -30.94 -9.62 -2.69
C PRO A 336 -29.69 -9.98 -3.50
N ILE A 337 -29.39 -11.27 -3.61
CA ILE A 337 -28.18 -11.74 -4.34
C ILE A 337 -28.21 -11.34 -5.82
N ILE A 338 -29.39 -11.22 -6.42
CA ILE A 338 -29.55 -10.84 -7.83
C ILE A 338 -28.90 -9.48 -8.15
N LEU A 339 -28.89 -8.55 -7.20
CA LEU A 339 -28.24 -7.25 -7.35
C LEU A 339 -26.71 -7.32 -7.30
N MET A 340 -26.17 -8.41 -6.78
CA MET A 340 -24.72 -8.58 -6.61
C MET A 340 -24.08 -9.32 -7.78
N ILE A 341 -24.85 -10.13 -8.53
CA ILE A 341 -24.33 -10.95 -9.63
C ILE A 341 -23.58 -10.09 -10.68
N PRO A 342 -24.13 -8.95 -11.17
CA PRO A 342 -23.39 -8.11 -12.11
C PRO A 342 -22.07 -7.60 -11.54
N CYS A 343 -22.04 -7.21 -10.26
CA CYS A 343 -20.81 -6.78 -9.58
C CYS A 343 -19.79 -7.92 -9.51
N PHE A 344 -20.21 -9.14 -9.18
CA PHE A 344 -19.31 -10.29 -9.14
C PHE A 344 -18.67 -10.58 -10.48
N VAL A 345 -19.45 -10.50 -11.57
CA VAL A 345 -18.95 -10.72 -12.93
C VAL A 345 -17.97 -9.60 -13.32
N ILE A 346 -18.36 -8.35 -13.14
CA ILE A 346 -17.55 -7.19 -13.55
C ILE A 346 -16.23 -7.16 -12.77
N PHE A 347 -16.28 -7.27 -11.45
CA PHE A 347 -15.06 -7.25 -10.63
C PHE A 347 -14.21 -8.50 -10.81
N GLY A 348 -14.81 -9.65 -11.11
CA GLY A 348 -14.07 -10.86 -11.47
C GLY A 348 -13.30 -10.70 -12.76
N ILE A 349 -13.89 -10.09 -13.79
CA ILE A 349 -13.21 -9.79 -15.06
C ILE A 349 -12.08 -8.77 -14.84
N ILE A 350 -12.38 -7.65 -14.19
CA ILE A 350 -11.38 -6.59 -13.94
C ILE A 350 -10.19 -7.13 -13.13
N GLY A 351 -10.44 -7.91 -12.08
CA GLY A 351 -9.38 -8.51 -11.28
C GLY A 351 -8.57 -9.55 -12.05
N GLY A 352 -9.23 -10.34 -12.89
CA GLY A 352 -8.58 -11.32 -13.77
C GLY A 352 -7.65 -10.66 -14.79
N ASP A 353 -8.11 -9.59 -15.47
CA ASP A 353 -7.32 -8.81 -16.42
C ASP A 353 -6.14 -8.12 -15.73
N ALA A 354 -6.35 -7.55 -14.55
CA ALA A 354 -5.30 -6.93 -13.77
C ALA A 354 -4.21 -7.93 -13.36
N PHE A 355 -4.62 -9.10 -12.86
CA PHE A 355 -3.68 -10.16 -12.53
C PHE A 355 -2.89 -10.62 -13.75
N LYS A 356 -3.58 -10.85 -14.88
CA LYS A 356 -2.96 -11.25 -16.14
C LYS A 356 -1.91 -10.23 -16.57
N GLY A 357 -2.24 -8.94 -16.58
CA GLY A 357 -1.30 -7.87 -16.95
C GLY A 357 -0.04 -7.85 -16.07
N LEU A 358 -0.22 -7.92 -14.74
CA LEU A 358 0.92 -7.98 -13.80
C LEU A 358 1.77 -9.25 -13.98
N TYR A 359 1.13 -10.38 -14.24
CA TYR A 359 1.82 -11.65 -14.46
C TYR A 359 2.58 -11.68 -15.80
N GLU A 360 2.04 -11.06 -16.85
CA GLU A 360 2.73 -10.91 -18.14
C GLU A 360 3.95 -10.00 -18.02
N LEU A 361 3.83 -8.84 -17.34
CA LEU A 361 4.97 -7.98 -17.03
C LEU A 361 6.10 -8.72 -16.28
N GLN A 362 5.73 -9.60 -15.36
CA GLN A 362 6.71 -10.45 -14.67
C GLN A 362 7.47 -11.37 -15.63
N LYS A 363 6.82 -11.91 -16.68
CA LYS A 363 7.47 -12.79 -17.66
C LYS A 363 8.43 -12.07 -18.59
N GLU A 364 8.29 -10.77 -18.76
CA GLU A 364 9.20 -9.98 -19.61
C GLU A 364 10.62 -9.95 -19.05
N ARG A 365 10.81 -10.14 -17.74
CA ARG A 365 12.11 -10.23 -17.07
C ARG A 365 13.07 -9.09 -17.49
N THR A 366 12.54 -7.90 -17.61
CA THR A 366 13.28 -6.77 -18.22
C THR A 366 14.50 -6.38 -17.40
N THR A 367 14.39 -6.40 -16.08
CA THR A 367 15.51 -6.12 -15.16
C THR A 367 16.56 -7.23 -15.24
N GLU A 368 16.14 -8.51 -15.21
CA GLU A 368 17.03 -9.66 -15.26
C GLU A 368 17.79 -9.71 -16.58
N LYS A 369 17.15 -9.36 -17.71
CA LYS A 369 17.83 -9.26 -19.01
C LYS A 369 18.95 -8.24 -19.01
N PHE A 370 18.76 -7.10 -18.35
CA PHE A 370 19.85 -6.12 -18.22
C PHE A 370 20.96 -6.63 -17.29
N VAL A 371 20.62 -7.25 -16.18
CA VAL A 371 21.61 -7.83 -15.25
C VAL A 371 22.43 -8.91 -15.99
N GLU A 372 21.77 -9.84 -16.68
CA GLU A 372 22.43 -10.87 -17.50
C GLU A 372 23.34 -10.24 -18.59
N PHE A 373 22.90 -9.16 -19.23
CA PHE A 373 23.71 -8.41 -20.21
C PHE A 373 24.94 -7.78 -19.55
N ALA A 374 24.76 -7.12 -18.39
CA ALA A 374 25.85 -6.48 -17.68
C ALA A 374 26.89 -7.48 -17.19
N GLU A 375 26.46 -8.60 -16.59
CA GLU A 375 27.36 -9.67 -16.14
C GLU A 375 28.19 -10.31 -17.28
N GLN A 376 27.65 -10.30 -18.51
CA GLN A 376 28.33 -10.86 -19.68
C GLN A 376 29.28 -9.88 -20.39
N ASN A 377 29.08 -8.57 -20.23
CA ASN A 377 29.72 -7.56 -21.06
C ASN A 377 30.47 -6.49 -20.24
N MET A 378 30.31 -6.43 -18.93
CA MET A 378 30.92 -5.43 -18.06
C MET A 378 31.76 -6.09 -16.97
N ASP A 379 32.86 -5.48 -16.57
CA ASP A 379 33.73 -5.96 -15.50
C ASP A 379 34.13 -4.82 -14.52
N GLU A 380 34.99 -5.13 -13.54
CA GLU A 380 35.42 -4.21 -12.49
C GLU A 380 36.23 -2.99 -12.98
N ASN A 381 36.75 -3.04 -14.20
CA ASN A 381 37.55 -1.95 -14.80
C ASN A 381 36.65 -1.00 -15.61
N ASP A 382 35.42 -1.40 -15.87
CA ASP A 382 34.45 -0.63 -16.63
C ASP A 382 33.82 0.49 -15.79
N THR A 383 33.31 1.50 -16.47
CA THR A 383 32.61 2.61 -15.82
C THR A 383 31.27 2.87 -16.49
N ILE A 384 30.22 2.90 -15.69
CA ILE A 384 28.86 3.22 -16.12
C ILE A 384 28.57 4.68 -15.81
N TYR A 385 28.22 5.44 -16.85
CA TYR A 385 27.79 6.83 -16.76
C TYR A 385 26.30 6.98 -17.04
N TYR A 386 25.65 7.92 -16.36
CA TYR A 386 24.27 8.32 -16.63
C TYR A 386 24.08 9.80 -16.27
N LEU A 387 23.08 10.45 -16.85
CA LEU A 387 22.67 11.80 -16.45
C LEU A 387 21.78 11.72 -15.22
N ASP A 388 21.97 12.68 -14.30
CA ASP A 388 21.07 12.85 -13.16
C ASP A 388 19.64 13.07 -13.66
N ASP A 389 18.75 12.22 -13.21
CA ASP A 389 17.33 12.23 -13.53
C ASP A 389 16.50 13.04 -12.50
N GLY A 390 17.17 13.73 -11.59
CA GLY A 390 16.57 14.49 -10.49
C GLY A 390 15.98 13.64 -9.37
N TYR A 391 15.87 12.31 -9.58
CA TYR A 391 15.30 11.35 -8.62
C TYR A 391 16.31 10.30 -8.15
N GLY A 392 17.47 10.18 -8.84
CA GLY A 392 18.51 9.19 -8.54
C GLY A 392 18.07 7.73 -8.73
N TYR A 393 17.01 7.47 -9.52
CA TYR A 393 16.45 6.13 -9.69
C TYR A 393 17.43 5.17 -10.34
N LEU A 394 18.07 5.55 -11.45
CA LEU A 394 19.08 4.72 -12.10
C LEU A 394 20.23 4.40 -11.15
N ARG A 395 20.70 5.39 -10.37
CA ARG A 395 21.76 5.18 -9.38
C ARG A 395 21.41 4.09 -8.36
N PHE A 396 20.17 4.11 -7.84
CA PHE A 396 19.74 3.11 -6.87
C PHE A 396 19.63 1.72 -7.51
N CYS A 397 19.07 1.64 -8.72
CA CYS A 397 18.93 0.38 -9.45
C CYS A 397 20.30 -0.21 -9.78
N LEU A 398 21.18 0.59 -10.36
CA LEU A 398 22.53 0.16 -10.74
C LEU A 398 23.31 -0.35 -9.51
N LYS A 399 23.35 0.43 -8.43
CA LYS A 399 24.02 0.01 -7.19
C LYS A 399 23.44 -1.26 -6.54
N TYR A 400 22.20 -1.55 -6.80
CA TYR A 400 21.57 -2.76 -6.26
C TYR A 400 21.87 -4.00 -7.09
N TYR A 401 21.82 -3.88 -8.43
CA TYR A 401 21.95 -5.01 -9.33
C TYR A 401 23.34 -5.17 -9.93
N ILE A 402 24.10 -4.09 -10.08
CA ILE A 402 25.41 -4.07 -10.73
C ILE A 402 26.46 -3.77 -9.66
N ILE A 403 27.27 -4.75 -9.35
CA ILE A 403 28.22 -4.66 -8.21
C ILE A 403 29.64 -4.28 -8.69
N GLU A 404 30.05 -4.74 -9.86
CA GLU A 404 31.46 -4.66 -10.30
C GLU A 404 31.85 -3.34 -10.94
N PRO A 405 31.16 -2.79 -11.98
CA PRO A 405 31.51 -1.50 -12.58
C PRO A 405 31.38 -0.31 -11.63
N GLU A 406 32.28 0.67 -11.81
CA GLU A 406 32.14 1.94 -11.13
C GLU A 406 31.00 2.77 -11.75
N ILE A 407 30.15 3.41 -10.92
CA ILE A 407 28.94 4.10 -11.38
C ILE A 407 29.07 5.59 -11.12
N TYR A 408 29.04 6.39 -12.19
CA TYR A 408 29.17 7.85 -12.18
C TYR A 408 27.92 8.56 -12.71
N GLU A 409 27.47 9.52 -11.93
CA GLU A 409 26.43 10.47 -12.30
C GLU A 409 27.07 11.71 -12.91
N LEU A 410 26.79 11.98 -14.19
CA LEU A 410 27.32 13.12 -14.89
C LEU A 410 26.60 14.42 -14.51
N LYS A 411 27.34 15.37 -13.99
CA LYS A 411 26.85 16.73 -13.71
C LYS A 411 26.81 17.58 -14.97
N GLU A 412 26.25 18.78 -14.85
CA GLU A 412 26.18 19.73 -15.95
C GLU A 412 27.59 20.09 -16.45
N GLY A 413 27.83 19.89 -17.74
CA GLY A 413 29.12 20.15 -18.38
C GLY A 413 30.16 19.02 -18.31
N GLU A 414 29.89 17.94 -17.59
CA GLU A 414 30.79 16.78 -17.54
C GLU A 414 30.58 15.82 -18.71
N MET A 415 31.64 15.15 -19.11
CA MET A 415 31.69 14.14 -20.17
C MET A 415 32.33 12.85 -19.62
N PRO A 416 31.97 11.66 -20.14
CA PRO A 416 32.57 10.38 -19.73
C PRO A 416 34.07 10.35 -20.06
N GLU A 417 34.92 10.26 -19.05
CA GLU A 417 36.40 10.35 -19.25
C GLU A 417 37.19 9.20 -18.61
N LYS A 418 36.58 8.40 -17.73
CA LYS A 418 37.27 7.37 -16.95
C LYS A 418 36.82 5.96 -17.35
N GLY A 419 37.69 4.98 -17.21
CA GLY A 419 37.43 3.55 -17.44
C GLY A 419 38.09 2.99 -18.69
N GLU A 420 38.40 1.70 -18.70
CA GLU A 420 38.90 1.00 -19.89
C GLU A 420 37.82 0.92 -20.96
N ASN A 421 36.62 0.54 -20.55
CA ASN A 421 35.42 0.64 -21.37
C ASN A 421 34.43 1.57 -20.70
N ILE A 422 33.79 2.42 -21.49
CA ILE A 422 32.81 3.39 -21.04
C ILE A 422 31.44 2.97 -21.50
N TRP A 423 30.55 2.83 -20.52
CA TRP A 423 29.13 2.53 -20.71
C TRP A 423 28.29 3.77 -20.39
N TYR A 424 27.33 4.09 -21.23
CA TYR A 424 26.42 5.19 -21.01
C TYR A 424 24.97 4.70 -21.03
N LEU A 425 24.21 5.02 -19.97
CA LEU A 425 22.79 4.71 -19.86
C LEU A 425 21.98 5.99 -20.01
N GLU A 426 21.16 6.02 -21.07
CA GLU A 426 20.24 7.12 -21.39
C GLU A 426 18.84 6.75 -20.90
N ALA A 427 18.39 7.34 -19.79
CA ALA A 427 17.01 7.16 -19.33
C ALA A 427 16.01 7.75 -20.33
N GLU A 428 14.90 7.06 -20.61
CA GLU A 428 13.87 7.51 -21.56
C GLU A 428 13.36 8.92 -21.20
N ARG A 429 13.16 9.21 -19.92
CA ARG A 429 12.75 10.54 -19.44
C ARG A 429 13.78 11.64 -19.62
N MET A 430 15.04 11.29 -19.87
CA MET A 430 16.13 12.23 -20.17
C MET A 430 16.47 12.29 -21.67
N ALA A 431 15.72 11.59 -22.53
CA ALA A 431 16.03 11.46 -23.96
C ALA A 431 16.04 12.81 -24.71
N GLU A 432 15.29 13.79 -24.24
CA GLU A 432 15.26 15.16 -24.82
C GLU A 432 16.41 16.06 -24.32
N ASP A 433 17.24 15.61 -23.36
CA ASP A 433 18.39 16.39 -22.88
C ASP A 433 19.45 16.52 -23.98
N GLY A 434 19.77 17.74 -24.38
CA GLY A 434 20.74 18.02 -25.45
C GLY A 434 22.15 17.50 -25.19
N ARG A 435 22.50 17.13 -23.96
CA ARG A 435 23.77 16.49 -23.58
C ARG A 435 23.88 15.08 -24.15
N ASN A 436 22.77 14.34 -24.25
CA ASN A 436 22.78 12.98 -24.77
C ASN A 436 23.39 12.84 -26.15
N GLN A 437 23.09 13.78 -27.08
CA GLN A 437 23.64 13.74 -28.44
C GLN A 437 25.14 13.91 -28.46
N LYS A 438 25.72 14.70 -27.54
CA LYS A 438 27.18 14.91 -27.44
C LYS A 438 27.85 13.69 -26.82
N ILE A 439 27.25 13.11 -25.76
CA ILE A 439 27.81 11.97 -25.02
C ILE A 439 27.91 10.76 -25.95
N LYS A 440 26.83 10.43 -26.66
CA LYS A 440 26.74 9.22 -27.49
C LYS A 440 27.29 9.34 -28.90
N LYS A 441 27.87 10.51 -29.26
CA LYS A 441 28.35 10.77 -30.63
C LYS A 441 29.34 9.72 -31.18
N ASP A 442 30.21 9.21 -30.29
CA ASP A 442 31.24 8.22 -30.63
C ASP A 442 31.03 6.89 -29.90
N MET A 443 29.77 6.59 -29.53
CA MET A 443 29.39 5.37 -28.81
C MET A 443 28.52 4.46 -29.68
N GLU A 444 28.66 3.14 -29.47
CA GLU A 444 27.86 2.13 -30.14
C GLU A 444 26.63 1.80 -29.31
N TYR A 445 25.47 1.75 -29.96
CA TYR A 445 24.22 1.34 -29.32
C TYR A 445 24.22 -0.16 -29.05
N ARG A 446 23.89 -0.57 -27.80
CA ARG A 446 23.94 -1.96 -27.32
C ARG A 446 22.55 -2.53 -27.05
N GLY A 447 21.52 -1.73 -26.87
CA GLY A 447 20.16 -2.21 -26.65
C GLY A 447 19.32 -1.31 -25.76
N GLU A 448 18.04 -1.67 -25.64
CA GLU A 448 17.10 -1.07 -24.68
C GLU A 448 16.74 -2.05 -23.58
N TYR A 449 16.74 -1.53 -22.36
CA TYR A 449 16.45 -2.30 -21.15
C TYR A 449 15.53 -1.49 -20.23
N SER A 450 15.08 -2.11 -19.15
CA SER A 450 14.34 -1.38 -18.11
C SER A 450 14.56 -1.93 -16.72
N PHE A 451 14.46 -1.05 -15.73
CA PHE A 451 14.26 -1.39 -14.34
C PHE A 451 12.78 -1.13 -13.99
N GLY A 452 11.99 -2.18 -13.91
CA GLY A 452 10.55 -2.04 -13.74
C GLY A 452 9.92 -1.23 -14.87
N THR A 453 9.38 -0.06 -14.57
CA THR A 453 8.75 0.85 -15.55
C THR A 453 9.71 1.82 -16.20
N GLU A 454 10.92 1.96 -15.68
CA GLU A 454 11.93 2.92 -16.16
C GLU A 454 12.77 2.30 -17.27
N LYS A 455 12.58 2.80 -18.48
CA LYS A 455 13.34 2.37 -19.66
C LYS A 455 14.59 3.19 -19.85
N PHE A 456 15.62 2.56 -20.39
CA PHE A 456 16.87 3.21 -20.75
C PHE A 456 17.55 2.52 -21.93
N ALA A 457 18.27 3.29 -22.73
CA ALA A 457 19.13 2.79 -23.79
C ALA A 457 20.58 2.67 -23.29
N VAL A 458 21.29 1.64 -23.73
CA VAL A 458 22.68 1.38 -23.36
C VAL A 458 23.60 1.61 -24.55
N TYR A 459 24.66 2.36 -24.32
CA TYR A 459 25.71 2.64 -25.27
C TYR A 459 27.08 2.31 -24.67
N SER A 460 28.06 1.96 -25.51
CA SER A 460 29.45 1.72 -25.07
C SER A 460 30.47 2.23 -26.05
N ARG A 461 31.69 2.52 -25.61
CA ARG A 461 32.89 2.79 -26.40
C ARG A 461 34.12 2.22 -25.73
#